data_1c4f3f77cf131e0bcd394890e54226a3
#
_entry.id   1c4f3f77cf131e0bcd394890e54226a3
#
_cell.length_a   1.000
_cell.length_b   1.000
_cell.length_c   1.000
_cell.angle_alpha   90.00
_cell.angle_beta   90.00
_cell.angle_gamma   90.00
#
_symmetry.space_group_name_H-M   'P 1'
#
loop_
_entity.id
_entity.type
_entity.pdbx_description
1 polymer ?
#
loop_
_entity_poly.entity_id
_entity_poly.type
_entity_poly.pdbx_seq_one_letter_code
_entity_poly.pdbx_strand_id
1 'polypeptide(L)'
;MLYSETFRSIQGEGVYTGVPTVWLRMFGCNLECNGFGQKDPTNPDSYVLPYQDIDLTDITVPEELPVFSYGCDSSYSWSKRFKKLQRKGEPDEVAKILFNMMYDNNTHIAFTGGEPMMKAAQKNIVKIIKELKKLFETEHGFYGKKWNNNIRNITFETNGTRQIEDTMVAQIMHDSVSQETEYFFSVSPKIWSTSGEKDRICPDIVKGYQDACGKFDQYQGSKDPQGQLKFVCNGSLTSWCEIEDAINQFRDAGVRYPIWIMPVGATEESQNKDHVSKIAEETMDRGYNVAARVHCYIWGNQIGT
;
A
#
# COMPACT_ATOMS: atom_id res chain seq x y z
N MET A 1 4.14 19.35 1.89
CA MET A 1 3.68 18.27 1.02
C MET A 1 2.16 18.21 0.96
N LEU A 2 1.58 17.55 -0.07
CA LEU A 2 0.14 17.23 -0.09
C LEU A 2 -0.06 15.78 0.34
N TYR A 3 -1.08 15.55 1.17
CA TYR A 3 -1.50 14.22 1.59
C TYR A 3 -3.01 14.19 1.82
N SER A 4 -3.63 13.03 1.65
CA SER A 4 -5.09 12.90 1.78
C SER A 4 -5.50 12.77 3.23
N GLU A 5 -4.83 11.89 3.97
CA GLU A 5 -5.20 11.58 5.35
C GLU A 5 -4.04 10.98 6.13
N THR A 6 -4.14 11.07 7.44
CA THR A 6 -3.41 10.28 8.43
C THR A 6 -4.44 9.60 9.31
N PHE A 7 -4.31 8.31 9.51
CA PHE A 7 -5.27 7.56 10.31
C PHE A 7 -4.61 6.38 11.01
N ARG A 8 -5.32 5.81 11.97
CA ARG A 8 -4.92 4.64 12.70
C ARG A 8 -5.92 3.53 12.48
N SER A 9 -5.42 2.40 12.02
CA SER A 9 -6.20 1.21 11.73
C SER A 9 -5.35 -0.04 11.96
N ILE A 10 -5.78 -1.16 11.42
CA ILE A 10 -4.95 -2.35 11.24
C ILE A 10 -4.44 -2.42 9.81
N GLN A 11 -3.37 -3.19 9.56
CA GLN A 11 -3.12 -3.70 8.21
C GLN A 11 -4.23 -4.70 7.88
N GLY A 12 -4.98 -4.43 6.82
CA GLY A 12 -6.16 -5.23 6.44
C GLY A 12 -5.86 -6.36 5.47
N GLU A 13 -4.63 -6.47 4.94
CA GLU A 13 -4.31 -7.30 3.79
C GLU A 13 -2.89 -7.89 3.88
N GLY A 14 -2.73 -9.16 3.47
CA GLY A 14 -1.42 -9.79 3.31
C GLY A 14 -0.73 -10.18 4.62
N VAL A 15 0.61 -10.17 4.62
CA VAL A 15 1.46 -10.70 5.70
C VAL A 15 1.14 -10.12 7.07
N TYR A 16 0.88 -8.82 7.15
CA TYR A 16 0.66 -8.13 8.42
C TYR A 16 -0.82 -7.93 8.78
N THR A 17 -1.71 -8.72 8.21
CA THR A 17 -3.16 -8.63 8.50
C THR A 17 -3.43 -8.68 10.00
N GLY A 18 -4.19 -7.69 10.50
CA GLY A 18 -4.54 -7.55 11.91
C GLY A 18 -3.55 -6.72 12.75
N VAL A 19 -2.39 -6.37 12.20
CA VAL A 19 -1.38 -5.60 12.95
C VAL A 19 -1.79 -4.13 13.06
N PRO A 20 -1.80 -3.54 14.28
CA PRO A 20 -2.04 -2.11 14.46
C PRO A 20 -1.06 -1.26 13.65
N THR A 21 -1.59 -0.35 12.85
CA THR A 21 -0.81 0.41 11.87
C THR A 21 -1.24 1.88 11.88
N VAL A 22 -0.29 2.78 11.85
CA VAL A 22 -0.49 4.21 11.59
C VAL A 22 -0.20 4.47 10.12
N TRP A 23 -1.14 5.11 9.44
CA TRP A 23 -1.14 5.29 8.02
C TRP A 23 -0.92 6.75 7.63
N LEU A 24 -0.12 6.96 6.60
CA LEU A 24 -0.06 8.20 5.84
C LEU A 24 -0.43 7.93 4.39
N ARG A 25 -1.54 8.49 3.93
CA ARG A 25 -1.96 8.42 2.54
C ARG A 25 -1.52 9.67 1.78
N MET A 26 -0.54 9.50 0.90
CA MET A 26 0.01 10.55 0.06
C MET A 26 -0.96 10.93 -1.05
N PHE A 27 -0.88 12.18 -1.54
CA PHE A 27 -1.63 12.60 -2.72
C PHE A 27 -0.79 12.55 -3.99
N GLY A 28 -1.32 11.89 -5.02
CA GLY A 28 -0.74 11.74 -6.34
C GLY A 28 -0.41 10.29 -6.68
N CYS A 29 -0.77 9.88 -7.89
CA CYS A 29 -0.47 8.58 -8.47
C CYS A 29 -0.07 8.75 -9.94
N ASN A 30 0.61 7.76 -10.47
CA ASN A 30 0.92 7.66 -11.89
C ASN A 30 -0.01 6.71 -12.64
N LEU A 31 -0.99 6.11 -11.95
CA LEU A 31 -2.03 5.23 -12.50
C LEU A 31 -3.40 5.73 -12.05
N GLU A 32 -4.45 5.27 -12.72
CA GLU A 32 -5.86 5.57 -12.38
C GLU A 32 -6.62 4.33 -11.91
N CYS A 33 -6.28 3.17 -12.45
CA CYS A 33 -6.87 1.86 -12.10
C CYS A 33 -8.41 1.86 -12.16
N ASN A 34 -8.97 2.51 -13.19
CA ASN A 34 -10.41 2.67 -13.36
C ASN A 34 -11.16 1.35 -13.68
N GLY A 35 -10.42 0.28 -14.03
CA GLY A 35 -10.97 -1.04 -14.36
C GLY A 35 -11.44 -1.85 -13.17
N PHE A 36 -11.05 -1.53 -11.92
CA PHE A 36 -11.45 -2.31 -10.77
C PHE A 36 -12.97 -2.33 -10.56
N GLY A 37 -13.52 -3.52 -10.35
CA GLY A 37 -14.96 -3.73 -10.14
C GLY A 37 -15.83 -3.54 -11.40
N GLN A 38 -15.26 -3.12 -12.54
CA GLN A 38 -15.99 -2.94 -13.79
C GLN A 38 -16.45 -4.28 -14.38
N LYS A 39 -17.54 -4.27 -15.13
CA LYS A 39 -18.04 -5.46 -15.84
C LYS A 39 -17.01 -5.93 -16.89
N ASP A 40 -16.39 -5.00 -17.59
CA ASP A 40 -15.31 -5.23 -18.53
C ASP A 40 -14.15 -4.27 -18.23
N PRO A 41 -13.16 -4.69 -17.40
CA PRO A 41 -12.01 -3.85 -17.07
C PRO A 41 -11.13 -3.48 -18.26
N THR A 42 -11.29 -4.18 -19.37
CA THR A 42 -10.48 -3.95 -20.59
C THR A 42 -11.09 -2.95 -21.56
N ASN A 43 -12.33 -2.51 -21.31
CA ASN A 43 -13.05 -1.56 -22.15
C ASN A 43 -13.35 -0.24 -21.41
N PRO A 44 -12.49 0.78 -21.54
CA PRO A 44 -12.66 2.06 -20.84
C PRO A 44 -13.99 2.78 -21.14
N ASP A 45 -14.57 2.56 -22.33
CA ASP A 45 -15.83 3.21 -22.74
C ASP A 45 -17.04 2.68 -21.95
N SER A 46 -16.89 1.54 -21.27
CA SER A 46 -17.95 0.92 -20.44
C SER A 46 -17.85 1.25 -18.96
N TYR A 47 -16.87 2.03 -18.53
CA TYR A 47 -16.60 2.27 -17.12
C TYR A 47 -17.69 3.11 -16.43
N VAL A 48 -18.04 2.68 -15.23
CA VAL A 48 -18.84 3.45 -14.29
C VAL A 48 -17.89 4.01 -13.23
N LEU A 49 -17.76 5.32 -13.14
CA LEU A 49 -16.79 6.00 -12.28
C LEU A 49 -17.49 6.99 -11.32
N PRO A 50 -18.10 6.49 -10.24
CA PRO A 50 -18.88 7.32 -9.32
C PRO A 50 -18.12 8.51 -8.77
N TYR A 51 -16.81 8.40 -8.61
CA TYR A 51 -15.96 9.48 -8.12
C TYR A 51 -15.95 10.72 -9.04
N GLN A 52 -16.32 10.58 -10.32
CA GLN A 52 -16.39 11.70 -11.27
C GLN A 52 -17.67 12.53 -11.13
N ASP A 53 -18.75 11.93 -10.63
CA ASP A 53 -20.08 12.54 -10.60
C ASP A 53 -20.49 13.04 -9.21
N ILE A 54 -19.73 12.71 -8.17
CA ILE A 54 -20.06 13.11 -6.80
C ILE A 54 -20.11 14.63 -6.64
N ASP A 55 -21.15 15.15 -6.01
CA ASP A 55 -21.24 16.56 -5.61
C ASP A 55 -20.30 16.83 -4.43
N LEU A 56 -19.43 17.81 -4.57
CA LEU A 56 -18.44 18.22 -3.56
C LEU A 56 -18.83 19.50 -2.82
N THR A 57 -20.05 19.99 -2.98
CA THR A 57 -20.47 21.30 -2.44
C THR A 57 -20.31 21.36 -0.92
N ASP A 58 -20.72 20.30 -0.22
CA ASP A 58 -20.68 20.22 1.24
C ASP A 58 -19.52 19.36 1.78
N ILE A 59 -18.64 18.88 0.90
CA ILE A 59 -17.50 18.02 1.28
C ILE A 59 -16.25 18.88 1.46
N THR A 60 -15.68 18.83 2.64
CA THR A 60 -14.51 19.63 3.04
C THR A 60 -13.25 18.82 3.29
N VAL A 61 -13.39 17.54 3.63
CA VAL A 61 -12.30 16.60 3.89
C VAL A 61 -12.56 15.25 3.20
N PRO A 62 -11.52 14.47 2.90
CA PRO A 62 -11.70 13.18 2.22
C PRO A 62 -12.57 12.18 2.97
N GLU A 63 -12.59 12.21 4.30
CA GLU A 63 -13.36 11.29 5.15
C GLU A 63 -14.87 11.44 5.03
N GLU A 64 -15.34 12.54 4.45
CA GLU A 64 -16.77 12.78 4.14
C GLU A 64 -17.20 12.16 2.81
N LEU A 65 -16.25 11.65 2.01
CA LEU A 65 -16.53 10.98 0.75
C LEU A 65 -17.12 9.58 0.98
N PRO A 66 -18.02 9.12 0.09
CA PRO A 66 -18.47 7.74 0.14
C PRO A 66 -17.37 6.76 -0.27
N VAL A 67 -17.56 5.49 0.08
CA VAL A 67 -16.74 4.40 -0.44
C VAL A 67 -17.01 4.23 -1.94
N PHE A 68 -15.95 4.22 -2.75
CA PHE A 68 -16.06 4.01 -4.19
C PHE A 68 -15.99 2.51 -4.51
N SER A 69 -17.10 1.97 -5.05
CA SER A 69 -17.24 0.54 -5.38
C SER A 69 -16.66 0.16 -6.74
N TYR A 70 -16.45 1.15 -7.62
CA TYR A 70 -15.95 0.97 -8.98
C TYR A 70 -14.75 1.89 -9.22
N GLY A 71 -13.78 1.38 -9.98
CA GLY A 71 -12.50 2.03 -10.17
C GLY A 71 -11.59 1.88 -8.94
N CYS A 72 -10.62 2.74 -8.84
CA CYS A 72 -9.72 2.79 -7.69
C CYS A 72 -10.49 3.26 -6.45
N ASP A 73 -10.55 2.44 -5.39
CA ASP A 73 -11.19 2.78 -4.11
C ASP A 73 -10.55 3.98 -3.39
N SER A 74 -9.31 4.27 -3.73
CA SER A 74 -8.55 5.44 -3.25
C SER A 74 -8.44 6.55 -4.29
N SER A 75 -9.41 6.68 -5.24
CA SER A 75 -9.39 7.69 -6.30
C SER A 75 -9.27 9.13 -5.77
N TYR A 76 -9.76 9.39 -4.56
CA TYR A 76 -9.62 10.67 -3.88
C TYR A 76 -8.17 11.04 -3.54
N SER A 77 -7.27 10.07 -3.51
CA SER A 77 -5.86 10.30 -3.23
C SER A 77 -5.02 10.65 -4.47
N TRP A 78 -5.61 10.66 -5.66
CA TRP A 78 -4.87 11.00 -6.88
C TRP A 78 -5.67 11.85 -7.89
N SER A 79 -6.99 11.75 -7.93
CA SER A 79 -7.79 12.52 -8.87
C SER A 79 -7.71 14.02 -8.58
N LYS A 80 -7.44 14.81 -9.62
CA LYS A 80 -7.36 16.28 -9.53
C LYS A 80 -8.65 16.91 -8.99
N ARG A 81 -9.78 16.23 -9.18
CA ARG A 81 -11.10 16.66 -8.68
C ARG A 81 -11.09 16.89 -7.18
N PHE A 82 -10.39 16.01 -6.42
CA PHE A 82 -10.35 16.07 -4.96
C PHE A 82 -9.17 16.87 -4.41
N LYS A 83 -8.41 17.57 -5.26
CA LYS A 83 -7.21 18.30 -4.84
C LYS A 83 -7.50 19.35 -3.76
N LYS A 84 -8.71 19.92 -3.75
CA LYS A 84 -9.09 20.93 -2.75
C LYS A 84 -9.34 20.34 -1.36
N LEU A 85 -9.67 19.05 -1.27
CA LEU A 85 -9.89 18.33 -0.02
C LEU A 85 -8.59 17.89 0.64
N GLN A 86 -7.46 18.00 -0.07
CA GLN A 86 -6.18 17.49 0.43
C GLN A 86 -5.58 18.39 1.49
N ARG A 87 -4.96 17.74 2.47
CA ARG A 87 -4.20 18.40 3.53
C ARG A 87 -2.83 18.87 3.03
N LYS A 88 -2.33 19.91 3.66
CA LYS A 88 -0.96 20.42 3.46
C LYS A 88 -0.23 20.38 4.80
N GLY A 89 1.02 19.99 4.78
CA GLY A 89 1.88 20.02 5.96
C GLY A 89 3.35 19.84 5.57
N GLU A 90 4.23 20.33 6.43
CA GLU A 90 5.65 20.04 6.30
C GLU A 90 5.96 18.65 6.89
N PRO A 91 7.05 17.99 6.43
CA PRO A 91 7.37 16.63 6.88
C PRO A 91 7.50 16.45 8.40
N ASP A 92 8.01 17.46 9.11
CA ASP A 92 8.14 17.45 10.57
C ASP A 92 6.80 17.56 11.28
N GLU A 93 5.86 18.35 10.75
CA GLU A 93 4.49 18.45 11.26
C GLU A 93 3.77 17.11 11.09
N VAL A 94 3.89 16.50 9.90
CA VAL A 94 3.29 15.20 9.61
C VAL A 94 3.92 14.11 10.49
N ALA A 95 5.22 14.13 10.72
CA ALA A 95 5.88 13.20 11.63
C ALA A 95 5.33 13.30 13.06
N LYS A 96 5.09 14.50 13.58
CA LYS A 96 4.46 14.70 14.89
C LYS A 96 3.04 14.15 14.96
N ILE A 97 2.25 14.33 13.89
CA ILE A 97 0.89 13.76 13.82
C ILE A 97 0.96 12.23 13.88
N LEU A 98 1.82 11.60 13.07
CA LEU A 98 1.98 10.14 13.07
C LEU A 98 2.48 9.63 14.44
N PHE A 99 3.48 10.30 15.03
CA PHE A 99 4.00 9.96 16.36
C PHE A 99 2.91 9.96 17.43
N ASN A 100 2.06 10.99 17.45
CA ASN A 100 0.97 11.12 18.41
C ASN A 100 -0.13 10.06 18.22
N MET A 101 -0.22 9.43 17.06
CA MET A 101 -1.14 8.31 16.77
C MET A 101 -0.59 6.95 17.22
N MET A 102 0.71 6.85 17.51
CA MET A 102 1.33 5.60 17.93
C MET A 102 1.12 5.37 19.42
N TYR A 103 0.87 4.10 19.81
CA TYR A 103 0.76 3.73 21.24
C TYR A 103 2.07 3.24 21.81
N ASP A 104 2.87 2.61 20.96
CA ASP A 104 4.18 2.08 21.29
C ASP A 104 5.05 1.97 20.04
N ASN A 105 6.29 1.57 20.23
CA ASN A 105 7.24 1.36 19.16
C ASN A 105 7.02 0.07 18.36
N ASN A 106 6.04 -0.76 18.70
CA ASN A 106 5.64 -1.93 17.91
C ASN A 106 4.56 -1.59 16.87
N THR A 107 4.01 -0.37 16.91
CA THR A 107 3.05 0.08 15.92
C THR A 107 3.73 0.18 14.56
N HIS A 108 3.16 -0.47 13.56
CA HIS A 108 3.60 -0.32 12.18
C HIS A 108 3.30 1.08 11.66
N ILE A 109 4.17 1.59 10.79
CA ILE A 109 3.90 2.78 9.99
C ILE A 109 3.75 2.35 8.54
N ALA A 110 2.67 2.73 7.89
CA ALA A 110 2.44 2.45 6.48
C ALA A 110 2.32 3.73 5.67
N PHE A 111 3.13 3.81 4.63
CA PHE A 111 3.04 4.82 3.60
C PHE A 111 2.26 4.25 2.42
N THR A 112 1.16 4.90 2.08
CA THR A 112 0.25 4.53 1.01
C THR A 112 -0.22 5.78 0.26
N GLY A 113 -1.28 5.67 -0.48
CA GLY A 113 -1.93 6.82 -1.09
C GLY A 113 -2.28 6.56 -2.53
N GLY A 114 -2.04 7.54 -3.40
CA GLY A 114 -1.94 7.29 -4.80
C GLY A 114 -0.77 6.34 -5.06
N GLU A 115 0.46 6.87 -5.01
CA GLU A 115 1.68 6.06 -5.12
C GLU A 115 2.80 6.65 -4.25
N PRO A 116 3.18 6.00 -3.13
CA PRO A 116 4.19 6.51 -2.22
C PRO A 116 5.60 6.47 -2.82
N MET A 117 5.84 5.68 -3.87
CA MET A 117 7.14 5.62 -4.53
C MET A 117 7.32 6.68 -5.63
N MET A 118 6.38 7.62 -5.78
CA MET A 118 6.64 8.83 -6.59
C MET A 118 7.84 9.59 -6.05
N LYS A 119 8.71 10.10 -6.91
CA LYS A 119 9.97 10.78 -6.53
C LYS A 119 9.79 11.85 -5.45
N ALA A 120 8.77 12.70 -5.59
CA ALA A 120 8.47 13.74 -4.61
C ALA A 120 7.96 13.17 -3.28
N ALA A 121 7.20 12.07 -3.32
CA ALA A 121 6.71 11.38 -2.13
C ALA A 121 7.87 10.74 -1.36
N GLN A 122 8.74 9.98 -2.02
CA GLN A 122 9.92 9.36 -1.40
C GLN A 122 10.80 10.39 -0.66
N LYS A 123 11.04 11.55 -1.28
CA LYS A 123 11.80 12.63 -0.65
C LYS A 123 11.18 13.13 0.66
N ASN A 124 9.85 13.23 0.71
CA ASN A 124 9.14 13.66 1.91
C ASN A 124 9.11 12.52 2.96
N ILE A 125 8.89 11.29 2.54
CA ILE A 125 8.88 10.11 3.42
C ILE A 125 10.23 9.96 4.14
N VAL A 126 11.35 10.10 3.44
CA VAL A 126 12.69 10.06 4.08
C VAL A 126 12.83 11.14 5.17
N LYS A 127 12.30 12.35 4.93
CA LYS A 127 12.31 13.39 5.95
C LYS A 127 11.42 13.03 7.15
N ILE A 128 10.22 12.52 6.88
CA ILE A 128 9.29 12.07 7.94
C ILE A 128 9.92 10.98 8.79
N ILE A 129 10.56 9.98 8.19
CA ILE A 129 11.24 8.90 8.92
C ILE A 129 12.33 9.46 9.84
N LYS A 130 13.15 10.40 9.33
CA LYS A 130 14.20 11.04 10.12
C LYS A 130 13.64 11.85 11.31
N GLU A 131 12.57 12.58 11.10
CA GLU A 131 11.93 13.35 12.18
C GLU A 131 11.24 12.44 13.19
N LEU A 132 10.59 11.34 12.75
CA LEU A 132 10.03 10.35 13.66
C LEU A 132 11.12 9.74 14.55
N LYS A 133 12.28 9.38 14.02
CA LYS A 133 13.40 8.86 14.82
C LYS A 133 13.86 9.84 15.89
N LYS A 134 13.99 11.12 15.55
CA LYS A 134 14.32 12.17 16.53
C LYS A 134 13.26 12.27 17.64
N LEU A 135 11.97 12.20 17.28
CA LEU A 135 10.89 12.22 18.27
C LEU A 135 10.95 11.02 19.22
N PHE A 136 11.27 9.82 18.72
CA PHE A 136 11.47 8.64 19.57
C PHE A 136 12.67 8.77 20.51
N GLU A 137 13.72 9.49 20.12
CA GLU A 137 14.90 9.75 20.96
C GLU A 137 14.62 10.79 22.07
N THR A 138 13.79 11.79 21.77
CA THR A 138 13.61 12.98 22.62
C THR A 138 12.36 12.95 23.49
N GLU A 139 11.30 12.32 23.02
CA GLU A 139 10.01 12.30 23.71
C GLU A 139 9.87 11.05 24.57
N HIS A 140 9.29 11.22 25.75
CA HIS A 140 8.90 10.10 26.59
C HIS A 140 7.52 9.60 26.15
N GLY A 141 7.40 8.31 25.88
CA GLY A 141 6.15 7.69 25.46
C GLY A 141 5.01 7.90 26.47
N PHE A 142 3.78 7.73 26.02
CA PHE A 142 2.56 7.77 26.84
C PHE A 142 2.76 6.91 28.10
N TYR A 143 2.42 7.43 29.28
CA TYR A 143 2.62 6.81 30.60
C TYR A 143 4.08 6.75 31.12
N GLY A 144 4.99 7.61 30.66
CA GLY A 144 6.35 7.68 31.21
C GLY A 144 7.24 6.48 30.89
N LYS A 145 6.83 5.61 29.95
CA LYS A 145 7.68 4.57 29.40
C LYS A 145 8.61 5.18 28.38
N LYS A 146 9.92 5.01 28.53
CA LYS A 146 10.86 5.29 27.44
C LYS A 146 10.48 4.42 26.26
N TRP A 147 10.19 5.05 25.10
CA TRP A 147 10.15 4.35 23.84
C TRP A 147 11.54 3.71 23.66
N ASN A 148 11.57 2.43 23.33
CA ASN A 148 12.81 1.88 22.77
C ASN A 148 13.04 2.61 21.46
N ASN A 149 14.15 3.28 21.31
CA ASN A 149 14.48 4.39 20.39
C ASN A 149 14.23 4.15 18.88
N ASN A 150 13.33 3.24 18.46
CA ASN A 150 13.25 2.83 17.05
C ASN A 150 11.84 2.51 16.57
N ILE A 151 11.55 2.98 15.35
CA ILE A 151 10.41 2.52 14.54
C ILE A 151 10.77 1.12 14.05
N ARG A 152 10.03 0.08 14.49
CA ARG A 152 10.36 -1.30 14.10
C ARG A 152 9.98 -1.62 12.68
N ASN A 153 8.80 -1.20 12.21
CA ASN A 153 8.27 -1.63 10.92
C ASN A 153 7.75 -0.46 10.11
N ILE A 154 8.24 -0.34 8.89
CA ILE A 154 7.77 0.61 7.87
C ILE A 154 7.34 -0.17 6.65
N THR A 155 6.06 -0.02 6.26
CA THR A 155 5.49 -0.65 5.08
C THR A 155 5.22 0.40 3.98
N PHE A 156 5.52 0.05 2.73
CA PHE A 156 5.14 0.79 1.54
C PHE A 156 4.09 0.00 0.77
N GLU A 157 2.86 0.53 0.67
CA GLU A 157 1.84 0.01 -0.24
C GLU A 157 2.00 0.67 -1.60
N THR A 158 2.60 -0.04 -2.56
CA THR A 158 3.01 0.50 -3.85
C THR A 158 2.48 -0.32 -5.03
N ASN A 159 2.29 0.33 -6.17
CA ASN A 159 1.95 -0.36 -7.42
C ASN A 159 3.16 -0.99 -8.13
N GLY A 160 4.38 -0.76 -7.65
CA GLY A 160 5.60 -1.38 -8.17
C GLY A 160 6.10 -0.82 -9.49
N THR A 161 5.66 0.37 -9.91
CA THR A 161 6.03 0.96 -11.21
C THR A 161 7.00 2.15 -11.13
N ARG A 162 7.46 2.51 -9.93
CA ARG A 162 8.35 3.65 -9.69
C ARG A 162 9.64 3.20 -9.03
N GLN A 163 10.76 3.59 -9.61
CA GLN A 163 12.08 3.27 -9.06
C GLN A 163 12.25 3.84 -7.65
N ILE A 164 12.98 3.11 -6.83
CA ILE A 164 13.44 3.60 -5.55
C ILE A 164 14.55 4.63 -5.77
N GLU A 165 14.44 5.79 -5.14
CA GLU A 165 15.43 6.87 -5.24
C GLU A 165 16.64 6.60 -4.32
N ASP A 166 17.82 7.05 -4.71
CA ASP A 166 19.07 6.84 -3.96
C ASP A 166 18.98 7.28 -2.50
N THR A 167 18.26 8.37 -2.23
CA THR A 167 18.05 8.87 -0.87
C THR A 167 17.22 7.92 0.00
N MET A 168 16.27 7.21 -0.60
CA MET A 168 15.48 6.19 0.09
C MET A 168 16.32 4.92 0.30
N VAL A 169 17.08 4.50 -0.71
CA VAL A 169 18.03 3.37 -0.58
C VAL A 169 19.02 3.65 0.55
N ALA A 170 19.62 4.84 0.57
CA ALA A 170 20.55 5.23 1.63
C ALA A 170 19.91 5.21 3.03
N GLN A 171 18.64 5.64 3.15
CA GLN A 171 17.91 5.59 4.42
C GLN A 171 17.68 4.14 4.87
N ILE A 172 17.18 3.28 3.97
CA ILE A 172 16.94 1.86 4.27
C ILE A 172 18.25 1.16 4.67
N MET A 173 19.32 1.39 3.93
CA MET A 173 20.64 0.82 4.23
C MET A 173 21.18 1.27 5.58
N HIS A 174 21.08 2.56 5.90
CA HIS A 174 21.50 3.10 7.19
C HIS A 174 20.76 2.42 8.34
N ASP A 175 19.44 2.29 8.23
CA ASP A 175 18.60 1.71 9.27
C ASP A 175 18.77 0.19 9.40
N SER A 176 19.07 -0.48 8.30
CA SER A 176 19.34 -1.93 8.30
C SER A 176 20.67 -2.28 8.98
N VAL A 177 21.68 -1.40 8.90
CA VAL A 177 22.96 -1.58 9.62
C VAL A 177 22.77 -1.52 11.13
N SER A 178 21.95 -0.60 11.60
CA SER A 178 21.62 -0.48 13.04
C SER A 178 20.66 -1.55 13.54
N GLN A 179 20.09 -2.37 12.65
CA GLN A 179 19.01 -3.36 12.92
C GLN A 179 17.79 -2.78 13.64
N GLU A 180 17.54 -1.50 13.43
CA GLU A 180 16.56 -0.74 14.19
C GLU A 180 15.17 -0.73 13.54
N THR A 181 15.13 -0.78 12.20
CA THR A 181 13.88 -0.63 11.44
C THR A 181 13.81 -1.66 10.33
N GLU A 182 12.72 -2.39 10.28
CA GLU A 182 12.40 -3.29 9.16
C GLU A 182 11.56 -2.53 8.13
N TYR A 183 11.98 -2.64 6.87
CA TYR A 183 11.27 -2.09 5.72
C TYR A 183 10.60 -3.19 4.94
N PHE A 184 9.33 -2.99 4.58
CA PHE A 184 8.53 -3.98 3.87
C PHE A 184 7.82 -3.36 2.67
N PHE A 185 7.98 -3.95 1.50
CA PHE A 185 7.30 -3.52 0.28
C PHE A 185 6.11 -4.43 -0.03
N SER A 186 4.90 -3.94 0.25
CA SER A 186 3.65 -4.56 -0.19
C SER A 186 3.36 -4.08 -1.61
N VAL A 187 3.82 -4.84 -2.59
CA VAL A 187 3.69 -4.49 -4.00
C VAL A 187 2.37 -5.05 -4.54
N SER A 188 1.52 -4.18 -5.10
CA SER A 188 0.28 -4.56 -5.77
C SER A 188 0.40 -4.31 -7.27
N PRO A 189 1.00 -5.26 -8.03
CA PRO A 189 1.15 -5.13 -9.48
C PRO A 189 -0.22 -5.01 -10.15
N LYS A 190 -0.29 -4.20 -11.20
CA LYS A 190 -1.55 -3.93 -11.90
C LYS A 190 -1.61 -4.75 -13.18
N ILE A 191 -2.54 -5.70 -13.25
CA ILE A 191 -2.84 -6.49 -14.44
C ILE A 191 -4.02 -5.86 -15.19
N TRP A 192 -4.01 -5.98 -16.50
CA TRP A 192 -4.99 -5.29 -17.35
C TRP A 192 -6.43 -5.78 -17.12
N SER A 193 -6.62 -7.08 -17.04
CA SER A 193 -7.96 -7.70 -16.89
C SER A 193 -8.68 -7.38 -15.58
N THR A 194 -8.03 -6.71 -14.63
CA THR A 194 -8.68 -6.27 -13.39
C THR A 194 -8.58 -4.78 -13.16
N SER A 195 -7.43 -4.16 -13.44
CA SER A 195 -7.20 -2.73 -13.16
C SER A 195 -7.47 -1.80 -14.34
N GLY A 196 -7.52 -2.33 -15.56
CA GLY A 196 -7.57 -1.54 -16.80
C GLY A 196 -6.24 -0.89 -17.17
N GLU A 197 -5.16 -1.19 -16.44
CA GLU A 197 -3.83 -0.64 -16.68
C GLU A 197 -2.98 -1.61 -17.50
N LYS A 198 -2.50 -1.18 -18.67
CA LYS A 198 -1.66 -1.98 -19.57
C LYS A 198 -0.18 -1.78 -19.26
N ASP A 199 0.62 -2.83 -19.46
CA ASP A 199 2.09 -2.78 -19.41
C ASP A 199 2.63 -2.19 -18.10
N ARG A 200 2.07 -2.65 -16.96
CA ARG A 200 2.42 -2.17 -15.62
C ARG A 200 3.19 -3.19 -14.77
N ILE A 201 3.58 -4.30 -15.35
CA ILE A 201 4.46 -5.26 -14.69
C ILE A 201 5.91 -4.81 -14.90
N CYS A 202 6.58 -4.42 -13.79
CA CYS A 202 7.91 -3.83 -13.80
C CYS A 202 8.87 -4.61 -12.88
N PRO A 203 9.34 -5.79 -13.28
CA PRO A 203 10.12 -6.69 -12.43
C PRO A 203 11.42 -6.07 -11.90
N ASP A 204 12.17 -5.34 -12.75
CA ASP A 204 13.43 -4.71 -12.37
C ASP A 204 13.26 -3.64 -11.28
N ILE A 205 12.13 -2.94 -11.30
CA ILE A 205 11.79 -1.95 -10.26
C ILE A 205 11.58 -2.65 -8.93
N VAL A 206 10.77 -3.71 -8.91
CA VAL A 206 10.50 -4.47 -7.69
C VAL A 206 11.74 -5.22 -7.21
N LYS A 207 12.59 -5.67 -8.13
CA LYS A 207 13.90 -6.23 -7.77
C LYS A 207 14.77 -5.19 -7.04
N GLY A 208 14.73 -3.93 -7.48
CA GLY A 208 15.39 -2.83 -6.78
C GLY A 208 14.91 -2.62 -5.34
N TYR A 209 13.61 -2.79 -5.05
CA TYR A 209 13.08 -2.75 -3.69
C TYR A 209 13.62 -3.90 -2.83
N GLN A 210 13.57 -5.12 -3.38
CA GLN A 210 14.11 -6.30 -2.71
C GLN A 210 15.60 -6.13 -2.40
N ASP A 211 16.38 -5.65 -3.35
CA ASP A 211 17.81 -5.45 -3.18
C ASP A 211 18.16 -4.38 -2.16
N ALA A 212 17.35 -3.32 -2.10
CA ALA A 212 17.53 -2.26 -1.10
C ALA A 212 17.36 -2.80 0.34
N CYS A 213 16.42 -3.71 0.56
CA CYS A 213 16.15 -4.31 1.86
C CYS A 213 17.10 -5.48 2.20
N GLY A 214 17.54 -6.26 1.20
CA GLY A 214 18.23 -7.53 1.38
C GLY A 214 19.75 -7.48 1.43
N LYS A 215 20.39 -6.34 1.23
CA LYS A 215 21.86 -6.24 1.05
C LYS A 215 22.70 -6.63 2.27
N PHE A 216 22.10 -6.78 3.45
CA PHE A 216 22.83 -7.10 4.69
C PHE A 216 22.78 -8.56 5.12
N ASP A 217 22.14 -9.44 4.35
CA ASP A 217 21.93 -10.83 4.76
C ASP A 217 23.06 -11.80 4.34
N GLN A 218 24.18 -11.30 3.85
CA GLN A 218 25.31 -12.17 3.45
C GLN A 218 25.95 -12.91 4.63
N TYR A 219 25.65 -12.56 5.88
CA TYR A 219 26.30 -13.11 7.06
C TYR A 219 25.38 -13.90 8.03
N GLN A 220 24.07 -13.94 7.84
CA GLN A 220 23.17 -14.53 8.84
C GLN A 220 22.13 -15.55 8.32
N GLY A 221 22.28 -16.10 7.11
CA GLY A 221 21.30 -17.06 6.57
C GLY A 221 20.00 -16.38 6.14
N SER A 222 19.33 -16.89 5.11
CA SER A 222 18.19 -16.23 4.44
C SER A 222 17.14 -15.71 5.42
N LYS A 223 17.08 -14.40 5.63
CA LYS A 223 15.88 -13.78 6.16
C LYS A 223 14.81 -13.81 5.08
N ASP A 224 13.56 -13.98 5.49
CA ASP A 224 12.42 -13.91 4.59
C ASP A 224 12.44 -12.59 3.80
N PRO A 225 12.07 -12.61 2.51
CA PRO A 225 12.03 -11.42 1.69
C PRO A 225 11.17 -10.34 2.35
N GLN A 226 11.71 -9.12 2.51
CA GLN A 226 11.00 -8.01 3.15
C GLN A 226 10.01 -7.37 2.18
N GLY A 227 9.04 -8.14 1.71
CA GLY A 227 8.00 -7.71 0.80
C GLY A 227 7.07 -8.83 0.40
N GLN A 228 6.05 -8.47 -0.36
CA GLN A 228 5.06 -9.37 -0.95
C GLN A 228 4.62 -8.86 -2.32
N LEU A 229 4.17 -9.78 -3.20
CA LEU A 229 3.44 -9.45 -4.42
C LEU A 229 1.95 -9.77 -4.18
N LYS A 230 1.09 -8.78 -4.21
CA LYS A 230 -0.34 -8.89 -3.92
C LYS A 230 -1.15 -8.55 -5.17
N PHE A 231 -1.63 -9.56 -5.88
CA PHE A 231 -2.41 -9.41 -7.10
C PHE A 231 -3.90 -9.34 -6.81
N VAL A 232 -4.60 -8.43 -7.47
CA VAL A 232 -6.07 -8.39 -7.47
C VAL A 232 -6.58 -9.34 -8.56
N CYS A 233 -7.43 -10.30 -8.19
CA CYS A 233 -7.99 -11.31 -9.08
C CYS A 233 -9.51 -11.20 -9.14
N ASN A 234 -10.09 -11.30 -10.35
CA ASN A 234 -11.55 -11.35 -10.55
C ASN A 234 -12.09 -12.77 -10.80
N GLY A 235 -11.23 -13.80 -10.72
CA GLY A 235 -11.57 -15.19 -10.91
C GLY A 235 -11.73 -15.62 -12.39
N SER A 236 -11.53 -14.71 -13.36
CA SER A 236 -11.57 -15.09 -14.77
C SER A 236 -10.29 -15.82 -15.18
N LEU A 237 -10.39 -16.68 -16.19
CA LEU A 237 -9.22 -17.35 -16.76
C LEU A 237 -8.18 -16.34 -17.23
N THR A 238 -8.62 -15.24 -17.85
CA THR A 238 -7.72 -14.16 -18.33
C THR A 238 -6.93 -13.56 -17.17
N SER A 239 -7.59 -13.27 -16.04
CA SER A 239 -6.90 -12.69 -14.90
C SER A 239 -5.90 -13.67 -14.27
N TRP A 240 -6.21 -14.96 -14.24
CA TRP A 240 -5.27 -15.98 -13.79
C TRP A 240 -4.06 -16.12 -14.72
N CYS A 241 -4.27 -16.14 -16.05
CA CYS A 241 -3.17 -16.18 -17.01
C CYS A 241 -2.25 -14.95 -16.87
N GLU A 242 -2.80 -13.74 -16.74
CA GLU A 242 -2.00 -12.54 -16.56
C GLU A 242 -1.23 -12.54 -15.23
N ILE A 243 -1.81 -13.06 -14.15
CA ILE A 243 -1.14 -13.21 -12.86
C ILE A 243 0.05 -14.18 -12.98
N GLU A 244 -0.16 -15.35 -13.58
CA GLU A 244 0.90 -16.35 -13.76
C GLU A 244 2.05 -15.81 -14.64
N ASP A 245 1.71 -15.12 -15.73
CA ASP A 245 2.71 -14.49 -16.59
C ASP A 245 3.50 -13.40 -15.84
N ALA A 246 2.82 -12.58 -15.03
CA ALA A 246 3.49 -11.59 -14.20
C ALA A 246 4.39 -12.23 -13.14
N ILE A 247 3.93 -13.29 -12.47
CA ILE A 247 4.75 -14.04 -11.50
C ILE A 247 6.02 -14.58 -12.16
N ASN A 248 5.90 -15.17 -13.37
CA ASN A 248 7.05 -15.68 -14.12
C ASN A 248 8.06 -14.54 -14.41
N GLN A 249 7.58 -13.39 -14.90
CA GLN A 249 8.44 -12.23 -15.14
C GLN A 249 9.16 -11.76 -13.87
N PHE A 250 8.48 -11.70 -12.71
CA PHE A 250 9.10 -11.36 -11.44
C PHE A 250 10.14 -12.41 -11.00
N ARG A 251 9.85 -13.71 -11.17
CA ARG A 251 10.78 -14.79 -10.84
C ARG A 251 12.02 -14.78 -11.72
N ASP A 252 11.86 -14.54 -13.02
CA ASP A 252 12.96 -14.42 -13.99
C ASP A 252 13.90 -13.25 -13.66
N ALA A 253 13.35 -12.13 -13.20
CA ALA A 253 14.12 -10.99 -12.70
C ALA A 253 14.76 -11.23 -11.32
N GLY A 254 14.50 -12.37 -10.68
CA GLY A 254 15.06 -12.71 -9.37
C GLY A 254 14.29 -12.16 -8.17
N VAL A 255 13.07 -11.68 -8.35
CA VAL A 255 12.19 -11.30 -7.23
C VAL A 255 11.69 -12.56 -6.51
N ARG A 256 11.84 -12.61 -5.18
CA ARG A 256 11.51 -13.79 -4.34
C ARG A 256 10.36 -13.52 -3.36
N TYR A 257 9.67 -12.42 -3.48
CA TYR A 257 8.53 -12.07 -2.64
C TYR A 257 7.44 -13.15 -2.69
N PRO A 258 6.82 -13.53 -1.55
CA PRO A 258 5.68 -14.42 -1.53
C PRO A 258 4.51 -13.82 -2.32
N ILE A 259 3.72 -14.72 -2.94
CA ILE A 259 2.57 -14.35 -3.74
C ILE A 259 1.31 -14.38 -2.88
N TRP A 260 0.53 -13.30 -2.99
CA TRP A 260 -0.76 -13.14 -2.36
C TRP A 260 -1.80 -12.80 -3.42
N ILE A 261 -2.93 -13.47 -3.39
CA ILE A 261 -4.05 -13.22 -4.30
C ILE A 261 -5.21 -12.63 -3.50
N MET A 262 -5.69 -11.49 -3.95
CA MET A 262 -6.76 -10.74 -3.33
C MET A 262 -7.97 -10.69 -4.26
N PRO A 263 -9.14 -11.23 -3.86
CA PRO A 263 -10.35 -11.07 -4.63
C PRO A 263 -10.70 -9.60 -4.86
N VAL A 264 -11.12 -9.24 -6.07
CA VAL A 264 -11.57 -7.88 -6.38
C VAL A 264 -12.82 -7.52 -5.59
N GLY A 265 -12.88 -6.28 -5.09
CA GLY A 265 -14.03 -5.77 -4.35
C GLY A 265 -13.61 -4.83 -3.23
N ALA A 266 -14.28 -3.67 -3.13
CA ALA A 266 -13.95 -2.61 -2.18
C ALA A 266 -14.93 -2.53 -0.99
N THR A 267 -16.02 -3.29 -1.00
CA THR A 267 -17.06 -3.24 0.03
C THR A 267 -17.23 -4.59 0.73
N GLU A 268 -17.80 -4.59 1.92
CA GLU A 268 -18.16 -5.81 2.64
C GLU A 268 -19.00 -6.76 1.77
N GLU A 269 -20.01 -6.22 1.10
CA GLU A 269 -20.88 -7.01 0.21
C GLU A 269 -20.06 -7.68 -0.90
N SER A 270 -19.12 -6.98 -1.52
CA SER A 270 -18.28 -7.53 -2.57
C SER A 270 -17.34 -8.62 -2.07
N GLN A 271 -16.91 -8.55 -0.79
CA GLN A 271 -16.07 -9.56 -0.15
C GLN A 271 -16.83 -10.80 0.34
N ASN A 272 -18.17 -10.76 0.36
CA ASN A 272 -19.03 -11.89 0.77
C ASN A 272 -19.67 -12.64 -0.41
N LYS A 273 -19.31 -12.33 -1.64
CA LYS A 273 -19.85 -13.02 -2.82
C LYS A 273 -19.24 -14.41 -3.01
N ASP A 274 -20.02 -15.35 -3.57
CA ASP A 274 -19.58 -16.73 -3.83
C ASP A 274 -18.28 -16.81 -4.64
N HIS A 275 -18.02 -15.83 -5.53
CA HIS A 275 -16.79 -15.82 -6.31
C HIS A 275 -15.53 -15.63 -5.45
N VAL A 276 -15.65 -15.04 -4.26
CA VAL A 276 -14.51 -14.84 -3.34
C VAL A 276 -14.00 -16.18 -2.81
N SER A 277 -14.91 -17.07 -2.40
CA SER A 277 -14.53 -18.42 -1.94
C SER A 277 -13.89 -19.23 -3.07
N LYS A 278 -14.45 -19.15 -4.28
CA LYS A 278 -13.87 -19.81 -5.44
C LYS A 278 -12.46 -19.33 -5.77
N ILE A 279 -12.23 -17.99 -5.75
CA ILE A 279 -10.89 -17.42 -5.96
C ILE A 279 -9.93 -17.90 -4.86
N ALA A 280 -10.40 -17.98 -3.61
CA ALA A 280 -9.57 -18.45 -2.50
C ALA A 280 -9.17 -19.93 -2.67
N GLU A 281 -10.10 -20.81 -3.06
CA GLU A 281 -9.83 -22.22 -3.36
C GLU A 281 -8.84 -22.35 -4.51
N GLU A 282 -9.07 -21.67 -5.63
CA GLU A 282 -8.16 -21.66 -6.77
C GLU A 282 -6.77 -21.10 -6.43
N THR A 283 -6.68 -20.16 -5.49
CA THR A 283 -5.42 -19.60 -4.97
C THR A 283 -4.64 -20.68 -4.20
N MET A 284 -5.30 -21.39 -3.31
CA MET A 284 -4.68 -22.48 -2.53
C MET A 284 -4.22 -23.63 -3.42
N ASP A 285 -5.01 -24.00 -4.43
CA ASP A 285 -4.66 -25.05 -5.41
C ASP A 285 -3.37 -24.70 -6.19
N ARG A 286 -3.09 -23.40 -6.38
CA ARG A 286 -1.86 -22.90 -7.02
C ARG A 286 -0.69 -22.71 -6.04
N GLY A 287 -0.91 -22.98 -4.74
CA GLY A 287 0.12 -22.82 -3.71
C GLY A 287 0.42 -21.37 -3.34
N TYR A 288 -0.52 -20.43 -3.57
CA TYR A 288 -0.37 -19.03 -3.19
C TYR A 288 -1.12 -18.70 -1.91
N ASN A 289 -0.81 -17.55 -1.30
CA ASN A 289 -1.49 -17.07 -0.12
C ASN A 289 -2.75 -16.28 -0.51
N VAL A 290 -3.80 -16.39 0.31
CA VAL A 290 -5.05 -15.64 0.14
C VAL A 290 -5.00 -14.34 0.97
N ALA A 291 -5.21 -13.20 0.33
CA ALA A 291 -5.32 -11.91 0.99
C ALA A 291 -6.81 -11.51 1.13
N ALA A 292 -7.39 -11.75 2.30
CA ALA A 292 -8.68 -11.15 2.63
C ALA A 292 -8.53 -9.64 2.90
N ARG A 293 -9.61 -8.87 2.73
CA ARG A 293 -9.67 -7.43 3.09
C ARG A 293 -10.39 -7.26 4.43
N VAL A 294 -9.70 -7.55 5.52
CA VAL A 294 -10.29 -7.60 6.86
C VAL A 294 -10.89 -6.26 7.31
N HIS A 295 -10.28 -5.14 6.93
CA HIS A 295 -10.79 -3.80 7.22
C HIS A 295 -12.16 -3.53 6.58
N CYS A 296 -12.48 -4.16 5.43
CA CYS A 296 -13.81 -4.05 4.81
C CYS A 296 -14.89 -4.68 5.68
N TYR A 297 -14.60 -5.80 6.37
CA TYR A 297 -15.55 -6.44 7.29
C TYR A 297 -15.74 -5.67 8.61
N ILE A 298 -14.69 -4.98 9.08
CA ILE A 298 -14.73 -4.27 10.36
C ILE A 298 -15.37 -2.88 10.20
N TRP A 299 -15.01 -2.15 9.14
CA TRP A 299 -15.40 -0.75 8.95
C TRP A 299 -16.02 -0.43 7.60
N GLY A 300 -16.34 -1.44 6.78
CA GLY A 300 -16.94 -1.22 5.46
C GLY A 300 -16.02 -0.49 4.47
N ASN A 301 -14.72 -0.47 4.68
CA ASN A 301 -13.74 0.28 3.89
C ASN A 301 -13.96 1.81 3.90
N GLN A 302 -14.46 2.35 5.01
CA GLN A 302 -14.61 3.80 5.17
C GLN A 302 -13.24 4.49 5.11
N ILE A 303 -13.22 5.70 4.54
CA ILE A 303 -12.00 6.51 4.48
C ILE A 303 -11.61 6.91 5.91
N GLY A 304 -10.33 6.74 6.27
CA GLY A 304 -9.85 7.00 7.62
C GLY A 304 -9.90 5.81 8.57
N THR A 305 -10.18 4.60 8.06
CA THR A 305 -10.25 3.38 8.89
C THR A 305 -9.40 2.25 8.34
#